data_ff24e7b24ef3d17cc5ff88c45c9ef707
#
_entry.id   ff24e7b24ef3d17cc5ff88c45c9ef707
#
_cell.length_a   1.000
_cell.length_b   1.000
_cell.length_c   1.000
_cell.angle_alpha   90.00
_cell.angle_beta   90.00
_cell.angle_gamma   90.00
#
_symmetry.space_group_name_H-M   'P 1'
#
loop_
_entity.id
_entity.type
_entity.pdbx_description
1 polymer ?
#
loop_
_entity_poly.entity_id
_entity_poly.type
_entity_poly.pdbx_seq_one_letter_code
_entity_poly.pdbx_strand_id
1 'polypeptide(L)'
;MSENYLRGASKALRQMMTAASQTINNSPTVPSDKDVHLRNQLITEEVLEFLTATLGNTPEAQGTLEKMGQVLSELKLMSANNVKVVDIDMLEVVDALVDIEVINIGTSLTYGINIDA
;
A
#
# COMPACT_ATOMS: atom_id res chain seq x y z
N MET A 1 15.68 -0.15 12.21
CA MET A 1 14.40 -0.39 12.89
C MET A 1 14.53 -1.60 13.79
N SER A 2 14.05 -1.52 15.01
CA SER A 2 14.21 -2.62 15.95
C SER A 2 13.25 -3.78 15.66
N GLU A 3 13.66 -4.97 15.98
CA GLU A 3 12.83 -6.17 15.86
C GLU A 3 11.55 -6.05 16.71
N ASN A 4 11.67 -5.44 17.90
CA ASN A 4 10.52 -5.21 18.79
C ASN A 4 9.48 -4.28 18.16
N TYR A 5 9.92 -3.25 17.45
CA TYR A 5 9.01 -2.37 16.72
C TYR A 5 8.24 -3.15 15.66
N LEU A 6 8.92 -3.92 14.83
CA LEU A 6 8.30 -4.73 13.79
C LEU A 6 7.27 -5.70 14.36
N ARG A 7 7.60 -6.39 15.46
CA ARG A 7 6.67 -7.29 16.14
C ARG A 7 5.46 -6.55 16.68
N GLY A 8 5.66 -5.37 17.30
CA GLY A 8 4.58 -4.58 17.86
C GLY A 8 3.63 -4.06 16.76
N ALA A 9 4.17 -3.48 15.69
CA ALA A 9 3.40 -3.00 14.57
C ALA A 9 2.64 -4.14 13.88
N SER A 10 3.32 -5.26 13.64
CA SER A 10 2.73 -6.44 13.03
C SER A 10 1.60 -7.01 13.87
N LYS A 11 1.77 -7.08 15.20
CA LYS A 11 0.75 -7.58 16.12
C LYS A 11 -0.49 -6.69 16.10
N ALA A 12 -0.32 -5.38 16.22
CA ALA A 12 -1.43 -4.42 16.19
C ALA A 12 -2.20 -4.51 14.87
N LEU A 13 -1.47 -4.57 13.76
CA LEU A 13 -2.05 -4.65 12.43
C LEU A 13 -2.81 -5.97 12.22
N ARG A 14 -2.27 -7.10 12.71
CA ARG A 14 -2.97 -8.39 12.68
C ARG A 14 -4.29 -8.32 13.42
N GLN A 15 -4.33 -7.66 14.57
CA GLN A 15 -5.56 -7.47 15.34
C GLN A 15 -6.59 -6.64 14.56
N MET A 16 -6.15 -5.54 13.93
CA MET A 16 -7.02 -4.70 13.11
C MET A 16 -7.56 -5.44 11.89
N MET A 17 -6.72 -6.16 11.18
CA MET A 17 -7.11 -6.92 9.99
C MET A 17 -8.07 -8.04 10.34
N THR A 18 -7.83 -8.74 11.45
CA THR A 18 -8.71 -9.79 11.94
C THR A 18 -10.09 -9.22 12.27
N ALA A 19 -10.13 -8.10 12.97
CA ALA A 19 -11.38 -7.41 13.32
C ALA A 19 -12.15 -6.94 12.06
N ALA A 20 -11.44 -6.56 11.01
CA ALA A 20 -12.01 -6.13 9.74
C ALA A 20 -12.28 -7.30 8.77
N SER A 21 -12.08 -8.55 9.19
CA SER A 21 -12.22 -9.75 8.36
C SER A 21 -11.35 -9.74 7.11
N GLN A 22 -10.16 -9.13 7.20
CA GLN A 22 -9.19 -9.14 6.10
C GLN A 22 -8.31 -10.39 6.18
N THR A 23 -7.85 -10.85 5.02
CA THR A 23 -7.06 -12.07 4.90
C THR A 23 -5.65 -11.89 5.45
N ILE A 24 -5.22 -12.83 6.29
CA ILE A 24 -3.84 -12.96 6.78
C ILE A 24 -3.36 -14.37 6.48
N ASN A 25 -2.23 -14.49 5.77
CA ASN A 25 -1.55 -15.76 5.56
C ASN A 25 -0.32 -15.85 6.47
N ASN A 26 -0.03 -17.04 6.99
CA ASN A 26 1.08 -17.26 7.93
C ASN A 26 2.37 -17.73 7.23
N SER A 27 2.33 -17.89 5.92
CA SER A 27 3.48 -18.24 5.09
C SER A 27 3.33 -17.57 3.73
N PRO A 28 4.43 -17.41 2.96
CA PRO A 28 4.36 -16.82 1.62
C PRO A 28 3.33 -17.55 0.77
N THR A 29 2.35 -16.83 0.27
CA THR A 29 1.19 -17.38 -0.44
C THR A 29 0.77 -16.40 -1.52
N VAL A 30 0.46 -16.89 -2.72
CA VAL A 30 -0.18 -16.07 -3.75
C VAL A 30 -1.63 -15.83 -3.33
N PRO A 31 -2.03 -14.57 -3.10
CA PRO A 31 -3.39 -14.28 -2.65
C PRO A 31 -4.43 -14.55 -3.74
N SER A 32 -5.70 -14.57 -3.34
CA SER A 32 -6.80 -14.60 -4.29
C SER A 32 -6.83 -13.33 -5.14
N ASP A 33 -7.48 -13.37 -6.29
CA ASP A 33 -7.66 -12.18 -7.15
C ASP A 33 -8.31 -11.04 -6.36
N LYS A 34 -9.32 -11.35 -5.58
CA LYS A 34 -10.02 -10.38 -4.73
C LYS A 34 -9.05 -9.68 -3.75
N ASP A 35 -8.20 -10.44 -3.11
CA ASP A 35 -7.24 -9.89 -2.15
C ASP A 35 -6.15 -9.08 -2.84
N VAL A 36 -5.67 -9.52 -4.00
CA VAL A 36 -4.71 -8.75 -4.80
C VAL A 36 -5.30 -7.38 -5.15
N HIS A 37 -6.52 -7.36 -5.67
CA HIS A 37 -7.18 -6.11 -6.03
C HIS A 37 -7.39 -5.20 -4.82
N LEU A 38 -7.82 -5.75 -3.68
CA LEU A 38 -8.00 -4.98 -2.46
C LEU A 38 -6.68 -4.33 -2.02
N ARG A 39 -5.60 -5.10 -1.96
CA ARG A 39 -4.30 -4.58 -1.47
C ARG A 39 -3.73 -3.54 -2.43
N ASN A 40 -3.82 -3.77 -3.73
CA ASN A 40 -3.36 -2.80 -4.73
C ASN A 40 -4.14 -1.48 -4.64
N GLN A 41 -5.45 -1.56 -4.44
CA GLN A 41 -6.29 -0.40 -4.25
C GLN A 41 -5.90 0.39 -2.98
N LEU A 42 -5.72 -0.30 -1.86
CA LEU A 42 -5.36 0.33 -0.59
C LEU A 42 -4.02 1.06 -0.66
N ILE A 43 -3.00 0.41 -1.25
CA ILE A 43 -1.68 1.04 -1.42
C ILE A 43 -1.80 2.28 -2.31
N THR A 44 -2.53 2.19 -3.41
CA THR A 44 -2.68 3.30 -4.35
C THR A 44 -3.44 4.47 -3.74
N GLU A 45 -4.46 4.20 -2.93
CA GLU A 45 -5.20 5.25 -2.20
C GLU A 45 -4.27 6.04 -1.28
N GLU A 46 -3.43 5.37 -0.50
CA GLU A 46 -2.51 6.04 0.41
C GLU A 46 -1.43 6.83 -0.34
N VAL A 47 -0.91 6.29 -1.44
CA VAL A 47 0.03 7.02 -2.30
C VAL A 47 -0.62 8.29 -2.84
N LEU A 48 -1.85 8.21 -3.31
CA LEU A 48 -2.57 9.38 -3.82
C LEU A 48 -2.80 10.43 -2.72
N GLU A 49 -3.18 10.02 -1.52
CA GLU A 49 -3.32 10.92 -0.38
C GLU A 49 -2.01 11.62 -0.04
N PHE A 50 -0.91 10.87 -0.01
CA PHE A 50 0.41 11.42 0.24
C PHE A 50 0.82 12.46 -0.82
N LEU A 51 0.62 12.13 -2.10
CA LEU A 51 0.93 13.05 -3.19
C LEU A 51 0.03 14.29 -3.17
N THR A 52 -1.25 14.12 -2.85
CA THR A 52 -2.17 15.24 -2.68
C THR A 52 -1.69 16.20 -1.60
N ALA A 53 -1.18 15.67 -0.50
CA ALA A 53 -0.68 16.47 0.62
C ALA A 53 0.65 17.17 0.30
N THR A 54 1.48 16.62 -0.58
CA THR A 54 2.86 17.08 -0.79
C THR A 54 3.09 17.88 -2.06
N LEU A 55 2.24 17.74 -3.08
CA LEU A 55 2.46 18.39 -4.37
C LEU A 55 1.97 19.84 -4.44
N GLY A 56 1.08 20.24 -3.52
CA GLY A 56 0.55 21.59 -3.52
C GLY A 56 -0.56 21.80 -4.56
N ASN A 57 -0.82 23.07 -4.89
CA ASN A 57 -2.02 23.45 -5.66
C ASN A 57 -1.65 24.21 -6.95
N THR A 58 -0.65 23.76 -7.67
CA THR A 58 -0.33 24.30 -9.00
C THR A 58 -1.14 23.57 -10.09
N PRO A 59 -1.30 24.16 -11.28
CA PRO A 59 -1.92 23.45 -12.40
C PRO A 59 -1.22 22.13 -12.74
N GLU A 60 0.11 22.11 -12.69
CA GLU A 60 0.91 20.91 -12.94
C GLU A 60 0.61 19.82 -11.89
N ALA A 61 0.55 20.19 -10.61
CA ALA A 61 0.21 19.27 -9.54
C ALA A 61 -1.21 18.71 -9.72
N GLN A 62 -2.18 19.56 -10.01
CA GLN A 62 -3.55 19.13 -10.21
C GLN A 62 -3.69 18.17 -11.39
N GLY A 63 -3.00 18.43 -12.50
CA GLY A 63 -2.99 17.54 -13.65
C GLY A 63 -2.41 16.16 -13.33
N THR A 64 -1.34 16.10 -12.55
CA THR A 64 -0.73 14.84 -12.12
C THR A 64 -1.63 14.07 -11.17
N LEU A 65 -2.23 14.76 -10.19
CA LEU A 65 -3.14 14.14 -9.24
C LEU A 65 -4.40 13.58 -9.93
N GLU A 66 -4.90 14.26 -10.94
CA GLU A 66 -6.02 13.78 -11.74
C GLU A 66 -5.68 12.46 -12.43
N LYS A 67 -4.49 12.36 -13.02
CA LYS A 67 -4.03 11.11 -13.66
C LYS A 67 -3.90 9.97 -12.65
N MET A 68 -3.38 10.25 -11.46
CA MET A 68 -3.29 9.25 -10.39
C MET A 68 -4.68 8.81 -9.94
N GLY A 69 -5.63 9.74 -9.84
CA GLY A 69 -7.02 9.42 -9.53
C GLY A 69 -7.67 8.53 -10.59
N GLN A 70 -7.34 8.74 -11.87
CA GLN A 70 -7.80 7.87 -12.96
C GLN A 70 -7.26 6.45 -12.83
N VAL A 71 -5.97 6.31 -12.49
CA VAL A 71 -5.36 4.99 -12.23
C VAL A 71 -6.08 4.28 -11.09
N LEU A 72 -6.35 4.98 -10.00
CA LEU A 72 -7.09 4.41 -8.88
C LEU A 72 -8.50 3.97 -9.29
N SER A 73 -9.19 4.76 -10.11
CA SER A 73 -10.51 4.39 -10.63
C SER A 73 -10.44 3.13 -11.48
N GLU A 74 -9.42 2.97 -12.30
CA GLU A 74 -9.22 1.76 -13.10
C GLU A 74 -8.97 0.53 -12.22
N LEU A 75 -8.17 0.68 -11.16
CA LEU A 75 -7.94 -0.41 -10.20
C LEU A 75 -9.24 -0.82 -9.51
N LYS A 76 -10.08 0.13 -9.14
CA LYS A 76 -11.40 -0.13 -8.55
C LYS A 76 -12.32 -0.88 -9.51
N LEU A 77 -12.29 -0.54 -10.80
CA LEU A 77 -13.05 -1.24 -11.82
C LEU A 77 -12.56 -2.67 -12.02
N MET A 78 -11.25 -2.89 -12.02
CA MET A 78 -10.68 -4.24 -12.10
C MET A 78 -11.18 -5.11 -10.94
N SER A 79 -11.22 -4.52 -9.74
CA SER A 79 -11.74 -5.20 -8.55
C SER A 79 -13.23 -5.51 -8.68
N ALA A 80 -14.03 -4.52 -9.07
CA ALA A 80 -15.49 -4.68 -9.23
C ALA A 80 -15.86 -5.71 -10.28
N ASN A 81 -15.07 -5.82 -11.35
CA ASN A 81 -15.27 -6.74 -12.45
C ASN A 81 -14.61 -8.12 -12.23
N ASN A 82 -14.01 -8.34 -11.07
CA ASN A 82 -13.30 -9.57 -10.73
C ASN A 82 -12.29 -9.98 -11.81
N VAL A 83 -11.51 -9.01 -12.29
CA VAL A 83 -10.51 -9.26 -13.32
C VAL A 83 -9.51 -10.27 -12.80
N LYS A 84 -9.28 -11.33 -13.59
CA LYS A 84 -8.35 -12.40 -13.21
C LYS A 84 -6.92 -11.87 -13.18
N VAL A 85 -6.22 -12.15 -12.08
CA VAL A 85 -4.80 -11.83 -11.94
C VAL A 85 -3.99 -13.06 -12.33
N VAL A 86 -2.98 -12.89 -13.19
CA VAL A 86 -2.13 -13.98 -13.65
C VAL A 86 -0.66 -13.60 -13.50
N ASP A 87 0.19 -14.63 -13.38
CA ASP A 87 1.66 -14.48 -13.41
C ASP A 87 2.20 -13.53 -12.32
N ILE A 88 1.69 -13.65 -11.09
CA ILE A 88 2.24 -12.92 -9.96
C ILE A 88 3.69 -13.36 -9.73
N ASP A 89 4.61 -12.40 -9.73
CA ASP A 89 6.02 -12.63 -9.44
C ASP A 89 6.27 -12.38 -7.95
N MET A 90 6.29 -13.46 -7.16
CA MET A 90 6.42 -13.37 -5.69
C MET A 90 7.76 -12.81 -5.25
N LEU A 91 8.86 -13.05 -5.97
CA LEU A 91 10.15 -12.45 -5.64
C LEU A 91 10.11 -10.94 -5.79
N GLU A 92 9.52 -10.45 -6.88
CA GLU A 92 9.36 -9.02 -7.10
C GLU A 92 8.39 -8.38 -6.10
N VAL A 93 7.36 -9.10 -5.68
CA VAL A 93 6.46 -8.63 -4.62
C VAL A 93 7.22 -8.40 -3.32
N VAL A 94 8.05 -9.35 -2.91
CA VAL A 94 8.87 -9.24 -1.70
C VAL A 94 9.83 -8.06 -1.81
N ASP A 95 10.55 -7.95 -2.92
CA ASP A 95 11.49 -6.86 -3.15
C ASP A 95 10.79 -5.50 -3.09
N ALA A 96 9.64 -5.37 -3.74
CA ALA A 96 8.88 -4.13 -3.75
C ALA A 96 8.39 -3.74 -2.36
N LEU A 97 7.88 -4.69 -1.59
CA LEU A 97 7.39 -4.40 -0.23
C LEU A 97 8.52 -3.97 0.72
N VAL A 98 9.69 -4.61 0.62
CA VAL A 98 10.87 -4.20 1.39
C VAL A 98 11.30 -2.78 1.01
N ASP A 99 11.36 -2.49 -0.28
CA ASP A 99 11.75 -1.17 -0.77
C ASP A 99 10.74 -0.08 -0.37
N ILE A 100 9.45 -0.38 -0.42
CA ILE A 100 8.41 0.54 0.04
C ILE A 100 8.59 0.86 1.53
N GLU A 101 8.89 -0.14 2.35
CA GLU A 101 9.13 0.08 3.77
C GLU A 101 10.34 0.98 4.01
N VAL A 102 11.45 0.72 3.33
CA VAL A 102 12.67 1.54 3.42
C VAL A 102 12.39 2.98 3.01
N ILE A 103 11.70 3.17 1.88
CA ILE A 103 11.33 4.50 1.40
C ILE A 103 10.40 5.21 2.37
N ASN A 104 9.43 4.50 2.93
CA ASN A 104 8.49 5.07 3.89
C ASN A 104 9.21 5.57 5.15
N ILE A 105 10.11 4.78 5.70
CA ILE A 105 10.90 5.16 6.87
C ILE A 105 11.78 6.37 6.54
N GLY A 106 12.50 6.33 5.42
CA GLY A 106 13.35 7.43 4.98
C GLY A 106 12.58 8.72 4.75
N THR A 107 11.41 8.64 4.14
CA THR A 107 10.53 9.78 3.93
C THR A 107 10.07 10.37 5.26
N SER A 108 9.69 9.53 6.21
CA SER A 108 9.30 9.97 7.54
C SER A 108 10.43 10.73 8.24
N LEU A 109 11.64 10.21 8.14
CA LEU A 109 12.83 10.89 8.69
C LEU A 109 13.08 12.25 8.01
N THR A 110 12.85 12.34 6.71
CA THR A 110 12.98 13.60 5.97
C THR A 110 12.00 14.67 6.49
N TYR A 111 10.79 14.26 6.83
CA TYR A 111 9.78 15.16 7.41
C TYR A 111 9.93 15.34 8.91
N GLY A 112 10.89 14.68 9.56
CA GLY A 112 11.09 14.77 11.00
C GLY A 112 10.00 14.04 11.80
N ILE A 113 9.35 13.05 11.19
CA ILE A 113 8.27 12.27 11.81
C ILE A 113 8.83 10.97 12.37
N ASN A 114 8.55 10.69 13.64
CA ASN A 114 8.94 9.44 14.27
C ASN A 114 7.77 8.44 14.22
N ILE A 115 7.78 7.58 13.21
CA ILE A 115 6.73 6.58 13.04
C ILE A 115 6.91 5.37 13.97
N ASP A 116 8.05 5.28 14.67
CA ASP A 116 8.30 4.24 15.66
C ASP A 116 7.67 4.56 17.02
N ALA A 117 7.23 5.79 17.21
CA ALA A 117 6.67 6.23 18.48
C ALA A 117 5.25 5.71 18.72
#